data_efe467fedd342ace7d66213500c745eb
#
_entry.id   efe467fedd342ace7d66213500c745eb
#
_cell.length_a   1.000
_cell.length_b   1.000
_cell.length_c   1.000
_cell.angle_alpha   90.00
_cell.angle_beta   90.00
_cell.angle_gamma   90.00
#
_symmetry.space_group_name_H-M   'P 1'
#
loop_
_entity.id
_entity.type
_entity.pdbx_description
1 polymer ?
#
loop_
_entity_poly.entity_id
_entity_poly.type
_entity_poly.pdbx_seq_one_letter_code
_entity_poly.pdbx_strand_id
1 'polypeptide(L)'
;MDIWKSEVWKDKYKDHNVRKGLRLKFDRGIDEKLKTGFKEYCRWLRSEYTFPIRVPVCVKNFKKIKAMDGEYVFGTFLGPFNFLEEPYVRVAAGDFKESFEEMGEQAVYQYLCTLTHELAHYFQWLNNSELTQIGKERQATITADRIVQRYVDAKYEEKQQFLHKLEQSAKRREINEAEIDKLRKIAFEDDVNNKILIARILEESKLIESEKILLHLTKDIDDVVRMETCNALSNSDSLEVYEALKGIASKDSVGMVRGYAIVALGDVAVEINKEKEATKFLKNLLKREKTDFAIIDIWAVLYCLGEERWLSYLLEKIDSSKSSERCEVANCLYGIVDEENKEQIKTILQKRREIEKSEEVIESIEEVLNIIKKDYNKKGM
;
A
#
# COMPACT_ATOMS: atom_id res chain seq x y z
N MET A 1 -24.06 27.50 -6.67
CA MET A 1 -23.48 28.04 -5.42
C MET A 1 -23.30 26.87 -4.46
N ASP A 2 -22.13 26.69 -3.86
CA ASP A 2 -21.88 25.63 -2.88
C ASP A 2 -22.50 26.04 -1.54
N ILE A 3 -23.63 25.42 -1.17
CA ILE A 3 -24.36 25.75 0.05
C ILE A 3 -23.56 25.51 1.35
N TRP A 4 -22.54 24.64 1.29
CA TRP A 4 -21.67 24.34 2.42
C TRP A 4 -20.63 25.44 2.68
N LYS A 5 -20.32 26.24 1.64
CA LYS A 5 -19.41 27.41 1.71
C LYS A 5 -20.19 28.76 1.67
N SER A 6 -21.51 28.69 1.62
CA SER A 6 -22.35 29.88 1.61
C SER A 6 -22.25 30.61 2.96
N GLU A 7 -22.17 31.93 2.93
CA GLU A 7 -22.09 32.80 4.12
C GLU A 7 -23.36 33.63 4.33
N VAL A 8 -24.43 33.34 3.59
CA VAL A 8 -25.74 34.04 3.73
C VAL A 8 -26.25 34.03 5.14
N TRP A 9 -25.99 32.99 5.90
CA TRP A 9 -26.32 32.85 7.31
C TRP A 9 -25.64 33.90 8.20
N LYS A 10 -24.48 34.48 7.80
CA LYS A 10 -23.71 35.42 8.65
C LYS A 10 -24.53 36.62 9.08
N ASP A 11 -25.28 37.22 8.17
CA ASP A 11 -26.10 38.39 8.47
C ASP A 11 -27.29 38.03 9.33
N LYS A 12 -27.83 36.82 9.19
CA LYS A 12 -28.99 36.34 9.91
C LYS A 12 -28.69 35.95 11.37
N TYR A 13 -27.45 35.55 11.69
CA TYR A 13 -27.09 35.02 13.02
C TYR A 13 -25.99 35.84 13.72
N LYS A 14 -25.72 37.06 13.28
CA LYS A 14 -24.67 37.95 13.85
C LYS A 14 -24.80 38.15 15.36
N ASP A 15 -26.02 38.23 15.85
CA ASP A 15 -26.31 38.63 17.23
C ASP A 15 -26.77 37.47 18.13
N HIS A 16 -26.70 36.21 17.64
CA HIS A 16 -27.15 35.05 18.38
C HIS A 16 -26.01 34.35 19.10
N ASN A 17 -26.10 34.29 20.44
CA ASN A 17 -25.18 33.55 21.28
C ASN A 17 -25.51 32.04 21.27
N VAL A 18 -25.49 31.43 20.06
CA VAL A 18 -25.71 29.99 19.86
C VAL A 18 -24.42 29.21 19.92
N ARG A 19 -24.50 27.99 20.42
CA ARG A 19 -23.34 27.07 20.36
C ARG A 19 -23.04 26.69 18.92
N LYS A 20 -21.75 26.52 18.60
CA LYS A 20 -21.27 26.21 17.25
C LYS A 20 -20.70 24.78 17.17
N GLY A 21 -20.59 24.27 15.98
CA GLY A 21 -19.86 23.07 15.65
C GLY A 21 -20.68 21.81 15.35
N LEU A 22 -20.02 20.80 14.85
CA LEU A 22 -20.55 19.47 14.58
C LEU A 22 -20.20 18.53 15.73
N ARG A 23 -21.20 17.87 16.35
CA ARG A 23 -20.98 16.99 17.51
C ARG A 23 -21.55 15.61 17.32
N LEU A 24 -20.69 14.60 17.36
CA LEU A 24 -21.07 13.19 17.31
C LEU A 24 -21.56 12.67 18.67
N LYS A 25 -22.63 11.87 18.64
CA LYS A 25 -23.15 11.07 19.73
C LYS A 25 -23.44 9.68 19.21
N PHE A 26 -22.97 8.66 19.92
CA PHE A 26 -23.18 7.26 19.53
C PHE A 26 -24.07 6.56 20.56
N ASP A 27 -25.03 5.79 20.08
CA ASP A 27 -25.76 4.86 20.91
C ASP A 27 -24.82 3.72 21.38
N ARG A 28 -25.21 3.03 22.42
CA ARG A 28 -24.51 1.84 22.92
C ARG A 28 -24.61 0.73 21.86
N GLY A 29 -23.50 0.02 21.61
CA GLY A 29 -23.46 -1.12 20.67
C GLY A 29 -23.14 -0.76 19.22
N ILE A 30 -22.88 0.51 18.88
CA ILE A 30 -22.39 0.86 17.56
C ILE A 30 -20.99 0.29 17.37
N ASP A 31 -20.74 -0.28 16.18
CA ASP A 31 -19.47 -0.87 15.79
C ASP A 31 -18.30 0.12 15.88
N GLU A 32 -17.14 -0.33 16.38
CA GLU A 32 -15.97 0.55 16.57
C GLU A 32 -15.34 1.02 15.26
N LYS A 33 -15.40 0.21 14.20
CA LYS A 33 -14.90 0.61 12.87
C LYS A 33 -15.72 1.77 12.33
N LEU A 34 -17.05 1.67 12.41
CA LEU A 34 -17.95 2.74 12.02
C LEU A 34 -17.75 4.00 12.88
N LYS A 35 -17.60 3.85 14.20
CA LYS A 35 -17.31 4.98 15.10
C LYS A 35 -16.02 5.69 14.71
N THR A 36 -14.99 4.94 14.35
CA THR A 36 -13.70 5.49 13.91
C THR A 36 -13.87 6.25 12.62
N GLY A 37 -14.52 5.66 11.60
CA GLY A 37 -14.82 6.31 10.32
C GLY A 37 -15.59 7.64 10.51
N PHE A 38 -16.66 7.63 11.30
CA PHE A 38 -17.41 8.87 11.61
C PHE A 38 -16.58 9.92 12.35
N LYS A 39 -15.75 9.53 13.33
CA LYS A 39 -14.88 10.46 14.06
C LYS A 39 -13.87 11.14 13.16
N GLU A 40 -13.21 10.37 12.27
CA GLU A 40 -12.22 10.89 11.32
C GLU A 40 -12.87 11.80 10.29
N TYR A 41 -13.95 11.34 9.67
CA TYR A 41 -14.71 12.10 8.70
C TYR A 41 -15.25 13.43 9.28
N CYS A 42 -15.86 13.40 10.45
CA CYS A 42 -16.35 14.63 11.10
C CYS A 42 -15.22 15.56 11.56
N ARG A 43 -14.01 15.03 11.83
CA ARG A 43 -12.83 15.88 12.06
C ARG A 43 -12.45 16.62 10.78
N TRP A 44 -12.39 15.92 9.66
CA TRP A 44 -12.14 16.50 8.35
C TRP A 44 -13.25 17.49 7.94
N LEU A 45 -14.53 17.16 8.13
CA LEU A 45 -15.62 18.10 7.86
C LEU A 45 -15.47 19.42 8.64
N ARG A 46 -15.01 19.36 9.88
CA ARG A 46 -14.77 20.56 10.70
C ARG A 46 -13.56 21.38 10.27
N SER A 47 -12.59 20.78 9.60
CA SER A 47 -11.47 21.54 8.97
C SER A 47 -11.88 22.21 7.68
N GLU A 48 -12.78 21.59 6.90
CA GLU A 48 -13.22 22.08 5.60
C GLU A 48 -14.41 23.06 5.63
N TYR A 49 -15.28 22.92 6.63
CA TYR A 49 -16.56 23.62 6.68
C TYR A 49 -16.87 24.23 8.04
N THR A 50 -17.54 25.39 8.01
CA THR A 50 -18.00 26.07 9.23
C THR A 50 -19.40 25.61 9.63
N PHE A 51 -19.58 25.22 10.88
CA PHE A 51 -20.89 24.87 11.47
C PHE A 51 -21.30 25.98 12.44
N PRO A 52 -21.99 27.06 11.98
CA PRO A 52 -22.26 28.24 12.77
C PRO A 52 -23.28 27.99 13.88
N ILE A 53 -24.20 27.05 13.71
CA ILE A 53 -25.11 26.55 14.74
C ILE A 53 -24.72 25.11 15.02
N ARG A 54 -24.64 24.76 16.31
CA ARG A 54 -24.27 23.40 16.69
C ARG A 54 -25.28 22.39 16.17
N VAL A 55 -24.78 21.36 15.47
CA VAL A 55 -25.58 20.24 15.02
C VAL A 55 -25.08 18.93 15.64
N PRO A 56 -25.83 18.37 16.61
CA PRO A 56 -25.62 17.03 17.12
C PRO A 56 -25.97 16.00 16.04
N VAL A 57 -25.05 15.07 15.79
CA VAL A 57 -25.26 13.88 14.97
C VAL A 57 -25.40 12.69 15.90
N CYS A 58 -26.58 12.10 15.96
CA CYS A 58 -26.91 10.96 16.79
C CYS A 58 -26.90 9.67 15.95
N VAL A 59 -25.84 8.87 16.09
CA VAL A 59 -25.72 7.56 15.42
C VAL A 59 -26.48 6.54 16.25
N LYS A 60 -27.55 5.99 15.68
CA LYS A 60 -28.55 5.17 16.36
C LYS A 60 -28.34 3.69 16.06
N ASN A 61 -28.43 2.85 17.08
CA ASN A 61 -28.35 1.40 16.94
C ASN A 61 -29.70 0.78 16.49
N PHE A 62 -30.26 1.31 15.40
CA PHE A 62 -31.46 0.82 14.73
C PHE A 62 -31.17 0.60 13.26
N LYS A 63 -31.83 -0.39 12.62
CA LYS A 63 -31.69 -0.61 11.17
C LYS A 63 -32.31 0.52 10.34
N LYS A 64 -33.38 1.12 10.82
CA LYS A 64 -34.03 2.31 10.24
C LYS A 64 -34.60 3.21 11.31
N ILE A 65 -34.77 4.48 11.01
CA ILE A 65 -35.34 5.51 11.88
C ILE A 65 -36.72 5.91 11.32
N LYS A 66 -37.70 5.99 12.17
CA LYS A 66 -39.00 6.55 11.80
C LYS A 66 -38.91 8.06 11.67
N ALA A 67 -39.17 8.58 10.48
CA ALA A 67 -39.23 9.98 10.14
C ALA A 67 -40.57 10.61 10.64
N MET A 68 -40.70 11.94 10.56
CA MET A 68 -41.89 12.64 11.04
C MET A 68 -43.14 12.36 10.23
N ASP A 69 -43.01 12.04 8.95
CA ASP A 69 -44.08 11.62 8.02
C ASP A 69 -44.51 10.15 8.22
N GLY A 70 -43.82 9.43 9.09
CA GLY A 70 -44.07 8.02 9.39
C GLY A 70 -43.25 7.02 8.60
N GLU A 71 -42.51 7.43 7.58
CA GLU A 71 -41.64 6.59 6.75
C GLU A 71 -40.42 6.10 7.55
N TYR A 72 -39.87 4.94 7.14
CA TYR A 72 -38.64 4.37 7.73
C TYR A 72 -37.45 4.61 6.83
N VAL A 73 -36.51 5.43 7.28
CA VAL A 73 -35.35 5.93 6.54
C VAL A 73 -34.03 5.63 7.26
N PHE A 74 -32.90 5.78 6.55
CA PHE A 74 -31.55 5.57 7.10
C PHE A 74 -31.01 6.81 7.83
N GLY A 75 -31.48 8.01 7.48
CA GLY A 75 -31.09 9.25 8.11
C GLY A 75 -32.28 10.20 8.24
N THR A 76 -32.17 11.18 9.14
CA THR A 76 -33.14 12.29 9.26
C THR A 76 -32.43 13.54 9.74
N PHE A 77 -32.81 14.68 9.18
CA PHE A 77 -32.48 15.99 9.67
C PHE A 77 -33.71 16.65 10.27
N LEU A 78 -33.60 17.27 11.46
CA LEU A 78 -34.59 18.16 12.02
C LEU A 78 -34.02 19.58 12.16
N GLY A 79 -34.58 20.51 11.39
CA GLY A 79 -34.34 21.96 11.51
C GLY A 79 -35.49 22.66 12.24
N PRO A 80 -35.30 23.17 13.46
CA PRO A 80 -36.34 23.84 14.22
C PRO A 80 -36.75 25.17 13.56
N PHE A 81 -37.98 25.60 13.77
CA PHE A 81 -38.44 26.94 13.35
C PHE A 81 -37.75 28.05 14.16
N ASN A 82 -37.50 27.80 15.45
CA ASN A 82 -36.75 28.70 16.30
C ASN A 82 -35.25 28.39 16.19
N PHE A 83 -34.48 29.29 15.60
CA PHE A 83 -33.03 29.13 15.41
C PHE A 83 -32.21 29.20 16.70
N LEU A 84 -32.84 29.51 17.86
CA LEU A 84 -32.21 29.36 19.18
C LEU A 84 -32.17 27.90 19.66
N GLU A 85 -32.97 27.04 19.04
CA GLU A 85 -32.97 25.61 19.29
C GLU A 85 -31.95 24.92 18.41
N GLU A 86 -31.29 23.90 18.94
CA GLU A 86 -30.29 23.15 18.15
C GLU A 86 -30.98 22.20 17.15
N PRO A 87 -30.65 22.30 15.85
CA PRO A 87 -31.02 21.26 14.89
C PRO A 87 -30.33 19.96 15.26
N TYR A 88 -30.80 18.83 14.73
CA TYR A 88 -30.08 17.57 14.92
C TYR A 88 -30.24 16.65 13.70
N VAL A 89 -29.22 15.79 13.54
CA VAL A 89 -29.17 14.70 12.55
C VAL A 89 -29.25 13.36 13.30
N ARG A 90 -29.98 12.41 12.76
CA ARG A 90 -29.95 11.00 13.19
C ARG A 90 -29.54 10.14 12.03
N VAL A 91 -28.68 9.17 12.28
CA VAL A 91 -28.24 8.16 11.28
C VAL A 91 -28.47 6.77 11.89
N ALA A 92 -29.19 5.90 11.17
CA ALA A 92 -29.37 4.51 11.53
C ALA A 92 -28.09 3.73 11.22
N ALA A 93 -27.66 2.85 12.13
CA ALA A 93 -26.42 2.09 11.98
C ALA A 93 -26.52 0.68 12.60
N GLY A 94 -27.74 0.18 12.83
CA GLY A 94 -27.96 -1.10 13.51
C GLY A 94 -27.69 -2.33 12.62
N ASP A 95 -27.53 -2.16 11.33
CA ASP A 95 -27.19 -3.20 10.35
C ASP A 95 -25.78 -3.05 9.74
N PHE A 96 -24.95 -2.17 10.32
CA PHE A 96 -23.61 -1.91 9.81
C PHE A 96 -22.76 -3.19 9.69
N LYS A 97 -22.81 -4.07 10.68
CA LYS A 97 -22.00 -5.29 10.67
C LYS A 97 -22.37 -6.19 9.48
N GLU A 98 -23.66 -6.37 9.22
CA GLU A 98 -24.17 -7.14 8.08
C GLU A 98 -23.74 -6.50 6.76
N SER A 99 -23.88 -5.17 6.64
CA SER A 99 -23.46 -4.40 5.47
C SER A 99 -21.95 -4.47 5.24
N PHE A 100 -21.17 -4.45 6.32
CA PHE A 100 -19.71 -4.54 6.23
C PHE A 100 -19.23 -5.94 5.82
N GLU A 101 -19.89 -7.01 6.29
CA GLU A 101 -19.61 -8.37 5.86
C GLU A 101 -19.90 -8.59 4.35
N GLU A 102 -20.88 -7.87 3.80
CA GLU A 102 -21.27 -7.95 2.39
C GLU A 102 -20.41 -7.06 1.47
N MET A 103 -20.11 -5.83 1.88
CA MET A 103 -19.54 -4.78 1.00
C MET A 103 -18.15 -4.27 1.44
N GLY A 104 -17.62 -4.73 2.58
CA GLY A 104 -16.34 -4.25 3.10
C GLY A 104 -16.34 -2.73 3.38
N GLU A 105 -15.26 -2.05 3.00
CA GLU A 105 -15.09 -0.60 3.21
C GLU A 105 -16.14 0.25 2.48
N GLN A 106 -16.75 -0.28 1.42
CA GLN A 106 -17.85 0.41 0.73
C GLN A 106 -19.06 0.64 1.64
N ALA A 107 -19.27 -0.21 2.65
CA ALA A 107 -20.29 0.03 3.65
C ALA A 107 -20.02 1.33 4.42
N VAL A 108 -18.77 1.55 4.87
CA VAL A 108 -18.38 2.80 5.55
C VAL A 108 -18.70 4.01 4.67
N TYR A 109 -18.32 3.96 3.39
CA TYR A 109 -18.61 5.03 2.41
C TYR A 109 -20.11 5.37 2.37
N GLN A 110 -21.00 4.35 2.30
CA GLN A 110 -22.45 4.56 2.26
C GLN A 110 -23.00 5.24 3.53
N TYR A 111 -22.49 4.86 4.70
CA TYR A 111 -22.88 5.52 5.95
C TYR A 111 -22.38 6.95 6.04
N LEU A 112 -21.20 7.26 5.50
CA LEU A 112 -20.71 8.63 5.37
C LEU A 112 -21.57 9.45 4.40
N CYS A 113 -22.02 8.85 3.28
CA CYS A 113 -22.96 9.49 2.36
C CYS A 113 -24.31 9.80 3.05
N THR A 114 -24.86 8.85 3.83
CA THR A 114 -26.08 9.09 4.59
C THR A 114 -25.93 10.27 5.56
N LEU A 115 -24.85 10.29 6.35
CA LEU A 115 -24.56 11.43 7.24
C LEU A 115 -24.47 12.75 6.47
N THR A 116 -23.75 12.75 5.34
CA THR A 116 -23.50 13.97 4.56
C THR A 116 -24.77 14.48 3.88
N HIS A 117 -25.65 13.58 3.46
CA HIS A 117 -26.98 13.90 2.94
C HIS A 117 -27.81 14.68 4.00
N GLU A 118 -27.85 14.18 5.23
CA GLU A 118 -28.57 14.86 6.32
C GLU A 118 -27.91 16.20 6.69
N LEU A 119 -26.59 16.28 6.63
CA LEU A 119 -25.88 17.54 6.81
C LEU A 119 -26.11 18.53 5.64
N ALA A 120 -26.39 18.06 4.44
CA ALA A 120 -26.79 18.95 3.35
C ALA A 120 -28.14 19.62 3.66
N HIS A 121 -29.09 18.89 4.26
CA HIS A 121 -30.34 19.49 4.76
C HIS A 121 -30.09 20.51 5.86
N TYR A 122 -29.10 20.30 6.73
CA TYR A 122 -28.69 21.33 7.71
C TYR A 122 -28.23 22.62 7.00
N PHE A 123 -27.40 22.53 5.96
CA PHE A 123 -26.95 23.70 5.22
C PHE A 123 -28.07 24.34 4.40
N GLN A 124 -29.01 23.56 3.87
CA GLN A 124 -30.22 24.07 3.21
C GLN A 124 -31.10 24.87 4.18
N TRP A 125 -31.31 24.31 5.37
CA TRP A 125 -32.05 24.99 6.44
C TRP A 125 -31.35 26.28 6.89
N LEU A 126 -30.04 26.20 7.12
CA LEU A 126 -29.22 27.32 7.58
C LEU A 126 -29.26 28.49 6.56
N ASN A 127 -29.20 28.20 5.28
CA ASN A 127 -29.20 29.19 4.20
C ASN A 127 -30.62 29.53 3.68
N ASN A 128 -31.66 28.99 4.28
CA ASN A 128 -33.05 29.19 3.87
C ASN A 128 -33.28 28.90 2.39
N SER A 129 -32.86 27.70 1.96
CA SER A 129 -32.94 27.29 0.55
C SER A 129 -34.39 27.34 0.02
N GLU A 130 -34.60 28.05 -1.08
CA GLU A 130 -35.89 28.20 -1.78
C GLU A 130 -36.21 27.03 -2.71
N LEU A 131 -35.38 26.00 -2.77
CA LEU A 131 -35.60 24.83 -3.62
C LEU A 131 -36.90 24.11 -3.23
N THR A 132 -37.56 23.51 -4.22
CA THR A 132 -38.64 22.54 -3.96
C THR A 132 -38.12 21.35 -3.18
N GLN A 133 -38.99 20.59 -2.53
CA GLN A 133 -38.59 19.39 -1.77
C GLN A 133 -37.76 18.43 -2.62
N ILE A 134 -38.20 18.13 -3.85
CA ILE A 134 -37.46 17.29 -4.82
C ILE A 134 -36.09 17.89 -5.14
N GLY A 135 -36.02 19.23 -5.30
CA GLY A 135 -34.77 19.94 -5.54
C GLY A 135 -33.78 19.83 -4.35
N LYS A 136 -34.31 19.91 -3.13
CA LYS A 136 -33.51 19.73 -1.91
C LYS A 136 -32.94 18.32 -1.80
N GLU A 137 -33.75 17.30 -2.03
CA GLU A 137 -33.32 15.88 -2.00
C GLU A 137 -32.25 15.60 -3.05
N ARG A 138 -32.46 16.04 -4.29
CA ARG A 138 -31.47 15.89 -5.35
C ARG A 138 -30.15 16.60 -5.02
N GLN A 139 -30.22 17.82 -4.51
CA GLN A 139 -29.03 18.57 -4.12
C GLN A 139 -28.31 17.86 -2.97
N ALA A 140 -29.02 17.35 -1.96
CA ALA A 140 -28.44 16.63 -0.84
C ALA A 140 -27.71 15.38 -1.31
N THR A 141 -28.33 14.58 -2.16
CA THR A 141 -27.73 13.32 -2.69
C THR A 141 -26.46 13.60 -3.50
N ILE A 142 -26.51 14.52 -4.48
CA ILE A 142 -25.33 14.84 -5.30
C ILE A 142 -24.19 15.44 -4.46
N THR A 143 -24.55 16.27 -3.49
CA THR A 143 -23.56 16.93 -2.62
C THR A 143 -22.93 15.93 -1.67
N ALA A 144 -23.70 14.98 -1.14
CA ALA A 144 -23.20 13.94 -0.26
C ALA A 144 -22.11 13.11 -0.94
N ASP A 145 -22.39 12.58 -2.10
CA ASP A 145 -21.43 11.80 -2.87
C ASP A 145 -20.15 12.59 -3.16
N ARG A 146 -20.27 13.81 -3.68
CA ARG A 146 -19.12 14.67 -3.99
C ARG A 146 -18.26 15.00 -2.77
N ILE A 147 -18.87 15.27 -1.61
CA ILE A 147 -18.11 15.64 -0.40
C ILE A 147 -17.41 14.39 0.19
N VAL A 148 -18.09 13.25 0.21
CA VAL A 148 -17.47 11.99 0.68
C VAL A 148 -16.34 11.60 -0.26
N GLN A 149 -16.49 11.72 -1.58
CA GLN A 149 -15.42 11.45 -2.52
C GLN A 149 -14.20 12.36 -2.28
N ARG A 150 -14.39 13.67 -2.07
CA ARG A 150 -13.29 14.58 -1.71
C ARG A 150 -12.57 14.18 -0.42
N TYR A 151 -13.28 13.64 0.57
CA TYR A 151 -12.66 13.12 1.77
C TYR A 151 -11.81 11.88 1.49
N VAL A 152 -12.32 10.96 0.68
CA VAL A 152 -11.57 9.76 0.27
C VAL A 152 -10.30 10.15 -0.49
N ASP A 153 -10.42 11.07 -1.46
CA ASP A 153 -9.27 11.58 -2.23
C ASP A 153 -8.22 12.23 -1.33
N ALA A 154 -8.65 13.08 -0.37
CA ALA A 154 -7.75 13.74 0.57
C ALA A 154 -7.03 12.72 1.49
N LYS A 155 -7.71 11.67 1.91
CA LYS A 155 -7.10 10.57 2.67
C LYS A 155 -6.08 9.78 1.86
N TYR A 156 -6.39 9.52 0.58
CA TYR A 156 -5.46 8.85 -0.32
C TYR A 156 -4.20 9.69 -0.52
N GLU A 157 -4.34 10.99 -0.82
CA GLU A 157 -3.21 11.91 -0.98
C GLU A 157 -2.34 11.98 0.29
N GLU A 158 -2.93 12.09 1.48
CA GLU A 158 -2.20 12.08 2.77
C GLU A 158 -1.37 10.80 2.93
N LYS A 159 -1.94 9.65 2.57
CA LYS A 159 -1.28 8.35 2.62
C LYS A 159 -0.09 8.30 1.65
N GLN A 160 -0.28 8.73 0.40
CA GLN A 160 0.78 8.76 -0.60
C GLN A 160 1.92 9.70 -0.22
N GLN A 161 1.62 10.89 0.29
CA GLN A 161 2.62 11.83 0.78
C GLN A 161 3.43 11.25 1.96
N PHE A 162 2.77 10.52 2.87
CA PHE A 162 3.44 9.85 3.97
C PHE A 162 4.41 8.77 3.48
N LEU A 163 3.97 7.89 2.58
CA LEU A 163 4.79 6.81 2.02
C LEU A 163 5.99 7.38 1.25
N HIS A 164 5.76 8.36 0.37
CA HIS A 164 6.82 8.99 -0.41
C HIS A 164 7.87 9.68 0.47
N LYS A 165 7.43 10.39 1.52
CA LYS A 165 8.34 11.00 2.48
C LYS A 165 9.20 9.95 3.20
N LEU A 166 8.62 8.82 3.58
CA LEU A 166 9.36 7.73 4.22
C LEU A 166 10.37 7.10 3.27
N GLU A 167 9.98 6.80 2.04
CA GLU A 167 10.88 6.25 1.02
C GLU A 167 12.13 7.12 0.83
N GLN A 168 11.95 8.44 0.74
CA GLN A 168 13.08 9.37 0.61
C GLN A 168 13.97 9.44 1.86
N SER A 169 13.42 9.16 3.03
CA SER A 169 14.15 9.28 4.30
C SER A 169 14.68 7.95 4.83
N ALA A 170 14.13 6.82 4.46
CA ALA A 170 14.47 5.48 4.98
C ALA A 170 15.98 5.16 4.82
N LYS A 171 16.55 5.50 3.66
CA LYS A 171 17.99 5.33 3.40
C LYS A 171 18.92 6.21 4.25
N ARG A 172 18.37 7.17 5.00
CA ARG A 172 19.17 8.17 5.76
C ARG A 172 18.96 8.09 7.26
N ARG A 173 17.90 7.45 7.71
CA ARG A 173 17.55 7.34 9.13
C ARG A 173 16.72 6.09 9.39
N GLU A 174 16.77 5.60 10.61
CA GLU A 174 15.87 4.53 11.06
C GLU A 174 14.41 4.99 11.09
N ILE A 175 13.51 4.06 10.79
CA ILE A 175 12.07 4.24 10.88
C ILE A 175 11.67 4.02 12.35
N ASN A 176 10.83 4.90 12.90
CA ASN A 176 10.41 4.79 14.29
C ASN A 176 9.15 3.90 14.45
N GLU A 177 8.86 3.48 15.69
CA GLU A 177 7.73 2.57 15.99
C GLU A 177 6.37 3.10 15.50
N ALA A 178 6.11 4.41 15.62
CA ALA A 178 4.84 5.01 15.18
C ALA A 178 4.69 4.96 13.65
N GLU A 179 5.80 5.11 12.92
CA GLU A 179 5.84 4.96 11.47
C GLU A 179 5.62 3.50 11.07
N ILE A 180 6.25 2.55 11.78
CA ILE A 180 6.04 1.09 11.58
C ILE A 180 4.57 0.72 11.80
N ASP A 181 3.92 1.21 12.86
CA ASP A 181 2.51 0.94 13.10
C ASP A 181 1.60 1.47 12.00
N LYS A 182 1.94 2.62 11.43
CA LYS A 182 1.20 3.19 10.29
C LYS A 182 1.45 2.38 9.02
N LEU A 183 2.69 1.99 8.73
CA LEU A 183 3.06 1.11 7.61
C LEU A 183 2.36 -0.24 7.70
N ARG A 184 2.32 -0.84 8.89
CA ARG A 184 1.60 -2.11 9.13
C ARG A 184 0.13 -2.01 8.71
N LYS A 185 -0.57 -0.94 9.10
CA LYS A 185 -1.98 -0.75 8.73
C LYS A 185 -2.15 -0.67 7.22
N ILE A 186 -1.30 0.08 6.53
CA ILE A 186 -1.35 0.23 5.07
C ILE A 186 -1.00 -1.09 4.36
N ALA A 187 -0.05 -1.87 4.88
CA ALA A 187 0.36 -3.16 4.32
C ALA A 187 -0.76 -4.21 4.30
N PHE A 188 -1.76 -4.07 5.19
CA PHE A 188 -2.94 -4.95 5.22
C PHE A 188 -4.10 -4.47 4.34
N GLU A 189 -3.98 -3.33 3.64
CA GLU A 189 -4.95 -2.87 2.65
C GLU A 189 -4.71 -3.56 1.29
N ASP A 190 -5.72 -3.58 0.41
CA ASP A 190 -5.65 -4.23 -0.92
C ASP A 190 -5.01 -3.36 -2.01
N ASP A 191 -4.03 -2.54 -1.69
CA ASP A 191 -3.32 -1.69 -2.64
C ASP A 191 -1.93 -2.25 -2.94
N VAL A 192 -1.77 -2.91 -4.07
CA VAL A 192 -0.52 -3.56 -4.53
C VAL A 192 0.65 -2.57 -4.57
N ASN A 193 0.45 -1.37 -5.14
CA ASN A 193 1.51 -0.37 -5.26
C ASN A 193 2.02 0.09 -3.88
N ASN A 194 1.10 0.28 -2.93
CA ASN A 194 1.47 0.64 -1.57
C ASN A 194 2.23 -0.48 -0.87
N LYS A 195 1.85 -1.75 -1.07
CA LYS A 195 2.56 -2.91 -0.50
C LYS A 195 3.98 -3.04 -1.04
N ILE A 196 4.17 -2.87 -2.36
CA ILE A 196 5.48 -2.83 -3.01
C ILE A 196 6.35 -1.71 -2.41
N LEU A 197 5.79 -0.50 -2.31
CA LEU A 197 6.49 0.64 -1.75
C LEU A 197 6.86 0.41 -0.27
N ILE A 198 5.98 -0.22 0.51
CA ILE A 198 6.26 -0.59 1.90
C ILE A 198 7.40 -1.60 1.98
N ALA A 199 7.44 -2.61 1.12
CA ALA A 199 8.54 -3.57 1.09
C ALA A 199 9.88 -2.85 0.88
N ARG A 200 9.96 -1.94 -0.10
CA ARG A 200 11.15 -1.11 -0.36
C ARG A 200 11.53 -0.18 0.79
N ILE A 201 10.54 0.43 1.45
CA ILE A 201 10.79 1.28 2.63
C ILE A 201 11.38 0.48 3.78
N LEU A 202 10.95 -0.77 3.96
CA LEU A 202 11.36 -1.63 5.07
C LEU A 202 12.66 -2.40 4.82
N GLU A 203 13.18 -2.42 3.59
CA GLU A 203 14.40 -3.12 3.18
C GLU A 203 15.62 -2.79 4.06
N GLU A 204 15.80 -1.53 4.40
CA GLU A 204 16.92 -1.04 5.23
C GLU A 204 16.63 -1.07 6.75
N SER A 205 15.43 -1.48 7.14
CA SER A 205 15.02 -1.43 8.54
C SER A 205 15.47 -2.67 9.30
N LYS A 206 16.18 -2.47 10.41
CA LYS A 206 16.62 -3.54 11.33
C LYS A 206 15.64 -3.83 12.47
N LEU A 207 14.44 -3.24 12.43
CA LEU A 207 13.43 -3.47 13.46
C LEU A 207 12.72 -4.83 13.25
N ILE A 208 12.57 -5.59 14.31
CA ILE A 208 11.87 -6.89 14.31
C ILE A 208 10.44 -6.74 13.73
N GLU A 209 9.78 -5.64 14.05
CA GLU A 209 8.42 -5.38 13.55
C GLU A 209 8.38 -5.14 12.03
N SER A 210 9.46 -4.65 11.42
CA SER A 210 9.61 -4.53 9.96
C SER A 210 9.68 -5.90 9.31
N GLU A 211 10.47 -6.82 9.85
CA GLU A 211 10.54 -8.20 9.37
C GLU A 211 9.17 -8.90 9.45
N LYS A 212 8.40 -8.68 10.51
CA LYS A 212 7.06 -9.26 10.63
C LYS A 212 6.11 -8.76 9.54
N ILE A 213 6.21 -7.49 9.16
CA ILE A 213 5.41 -6.94 8.04
C ILE A 213 5.87 -7.59 6.73
N LEU A 214 7.18 -7.66 6.48
CA LEU A 214 7.72 -8.30 5.29
C LEU A 214 7.34 -9.79 5.22
N LEU A 215 7.50 -10.55 6.31
CA LEU A 215 7.07 -11.96 6.38
C LEU A 215 5.57 -12.15 6.14
N HIS A 216 4.73 -11.17 6.48
CA HIS A 216 3.33 -11.19 6.11
C HIS A 216 3.14 -10.98 4.60
N LEU A 217 3.82 -10.00 4.01
CA LEU A 217 3.74 -9.68 2.58
C LEU A 217 4.29 -10.80 1.67
N THR A 218 5.16 -11.68 2.17
CA THR A 218 5.58 -12.88 1.41
C THR A 218 4.43 -13.83 1.06
N LYS A 219 3.27 -13.66 1.68
CA LYS A 219 2.06 -14.48 1.48
C LYS A 219 0.99 -13.75 0.69
N ASP A 220 1.30 -12.58 0.13
CA ASP A 220 0.35 -11.80 -0.64
C ASP A 220 -0.14 -12.57 -1.88
N ILE A 221 -1.37 -12.28 -2.31
CA ILE A 221 -1.94 -12.90 -3.51
C ILE A 221 -1.20 -12.46 -4.77
N ASP A 222 -0.72 -11.22 -4.78
CA ASP A 222 0.00 -10.62 -5.90
C ASP A 222 1.47 -11.10 -5.91
N ASP A 223 1.93 -11.59 -7.04
CA ASP A 223 3.27 -12.15 -7.19
C ASP A 223 4.36 -11.07 -7.22
N VAL A 224 4.07 -9.86 -7.70
CA VAL A 224 5.03 -8.76 -7.68
C VAL A 224 5.28 -8.29 -6.24
N VAL A 225 4.23 -8.24 -5.41
CA VAL A 225 4.40 -7.97 -3.96
C VAL A 225 5.30 -9.02 -3.32
N ARG A 226 5.10 -10.30 -3.62
CA ARG A 226 5.95 -11.37 -3.07
C ARG A 226 7.40 -11.28 -3.54
N MET A 227 7.64 -10.96 -4.82
CA MET A 227 9.00 -10.75 -5.38
C MET A 227 9.73 -9.60 -4.68
N GLU A 228 9.11 -8.41 -4.64
CA GLU A 228 9.69 -7.23 -3.97
C GLU A 228 9.94 -7.48 -2.48
N THR A 229 9.06 -8.25 -1.86
CA THR A 229 9.23 -8.62 -0.44
C THR A 229 10.40 -9.57 -0.24
N CYS A 230 10.62 -10.54 -1.12
CA CYS A 230 11.82 -11.40 -1.07
C CYS A 230 13.09 -10.57 -1.21
N ASN A 231 13.10 -9.61 -2.16
CA ASN A 231 14.23 -8.69 -2.32
C ASN A 231 14.49 -7.87 -1.05
N ALA A 232 13.45 -7.30 -0.44
CA ALA A 232 13.56 -6.52 0.79
C ALA A 232 14.05 -7.34 2.01
N LEU A 233 13.91 -8.66 1.98
CA LEU A 233 14.38 -9.57 3.05
C LEU A 233 15.85 -9.99 2.88
N SER A 234 16.52 -9.66 1.77
CA SER A 234 17.91 -10.07 1.49
C SER A 234 18.92 -9.56 2.53
N ASN A 235 18.64 -8.40 3.15
CA ASN A 235 19.50 -7.78 4.17
C ASN A 235 19.25 -8.29 5.60
N SER A 236 18.41 -9.33 5.79
CA SER A 236 18.06 -9.84 7.12
C SER A 236 19.14 -10.76 7.68
N ASP A 237 19.34 -10.71 8.99
CA ASP A 237 20.18 -11.64 9.77
C ASP A 237 19.34 -12.65 10.59
N SER A 238 18.08 -12.83 10.23
CA SER A 238 17.08 -13.63 10.95
C SER A 238 17.00 -15.06 10.43
N LEU A 239 17.07 -16.02 11.35
CA LEU A 239 16.82 -17.43 11.03
C LEU A 239 15.37 -17.68 10.57
N GLU A 240 14.40 -16.91 11.07
CA GLU A 240 12.99 -17.01 10.67
C GLU A 240 12.83 -16.60 9.19
N VAL A 241 13.49 -15.52 8.77
CA VAL A 241 13.52 -15.08 7.38
C VAL A 241 14.17 -16.13 6.48
N TYR A 242 15.31 -16.69 6.89
CA TYR A 242 16.00 -17.76 6.16
C TYR A 242 15.08 -18.96 5.89
N GLU A 243 14.39 -19.45 6.91
CA GLU A 243 13.46 -20.59 6.76
C GLU A 243 12.22 -20.23 5.93
N ALA A 244 11.72 -18.99 6.03
CA ALA A 244 10.63 -18.51 5.18
C ALA A 244 11.05 -18.50 3.71
N LEU A 245 12.22 -17.93 3.38
CA LEU A 245 12.77 -17.88 2.02
C LEU A 245 12.99 -19.29 1.44
N LYS A 246 13.50 -20.26 2.23
CA LYS A 246 13.57 -21.68 1.82
C LYS A 246 12.19 -22.24 1.46
N GLY A 247 11.19 -21.88 2.25
CA GLY A 247 9.80 -22.28 1.98
C GLY A 247 9.29 -21.75 0.66
N ILE A 248 9.50 -20.45 0.39
CA ILE A 248 9.08 -19.77 -0.84
C ILE A 248 9.85 -20.35 -2.04
N ALA A 249 11.16 -20.41 -1.98
CA ALA A 249 12.02 -20.98 -3.02
C ALA A 249 11.62 -22.42 -3.42
N SER A 250 11.04 -23.17 -2.48
CA SER A 250 10.62 -24.55 -2.73
C SER A 250 9.21 -24.71 -3.25
N LYS A 251 8.28 -23.80 -2.93
CA LYS A 251 6.83 -24.05 -2.99
C LYS A 251 6.03 -22.96 -3.68
N ASP A 252 6.56 -21.75 -3.90
CA ASP A 252 5.79 -20.72 -4.58
C ASP A 252 5.40 -21.19 -5.98
N SER A 253 4.16 -20.89 -6.38
CA SER A 253 3.63 -21.30 -7.69
C SER A 253 4.31 -20.59 -8.85
N VAL A 254 4.83 -19.36 -8.62
CA VAL A 254 5.45 -18.52 -9.63
C VAL A 254 6.96 -18.70 -9.63
N GLY A 255 7.53 -19.07 -10.77
CA GLY A 255 8.97 -19.33 -10.91
C GLY A 255 9.85 -18.13 -10.62
N MET A 256 9.41 -16.92 -11.00
CA MET A 256 10.12 -15.68 -10.70
C MET A 256 10.18 -15.41 -9.20
N VAL A 257 9.07 -15.60 -8.47
CA VAL A 257 9.06 -15.46 -7.00
C VAL A 257 10.04 -16.43 -6.35
N ARG A 258 10.12 -17.69 -6.87
CA ARG A 258 11.12 -18.65 -6.38
C ARG A 258 12.55 -18.17 -6.64
N GLY A 259 12.81 -17.58 -7.81
CA GLY A 259 14.12 -17.01 -8.15
C GLY A 259 14.53 -15.90 -7.17
N TYR A 260 13.69 -14.91 -6.98
CA TYR A 260 13.95 -13.84 -6.00
C TYR A 260 14.17 -14.39 -4.57
N ALA A 261 13.39 -15.38 -4.16
CA ALA A 261 13.60 -16.03 -2.87
C ALA A 261 14.92 -16.80 -2.78
N ILE A 262 15.42 -17.37 -3.90
CA ILE A 262 16.70 -18.07 -3.97
C ILE A 262 17.85 -17.08 -3.80
N VAL A 263 17.80 -15.92 -4.48
CA VAL A 263 18.82 -14.88 -4.35
C VAL A 263 18.87 -14.37 -2.92
N ALA A 264 17.74 -13.91 -2.39
CA ALA A 264 17.67 -13.44 -1.01
C ALA A 264 18.08 -14.50 0.03
N LEU A 265 17.77 -15.78 -0.23
CA LEU A 265 18.23 -16.89 0.62
C LEU A 265 19.76 -17.00 0.65
N GLY A 266 20.43 -16.78 -0.48
CA GLY A 266 21.88 -16.77 -0.57
C GLY A 266 22.50 -15.69 0.29
N ASP A 267 21.98 -14.47 0.19
CA ASP A 267 22.46 -13.31 0.96
C ASP A 267 22.26 -13.53 2.46
N VAL A 268 21.05 -13.90 2.88
CA VAL A 268 20.74 -14.19 4.29
C VAL A 268 21.59 -15.36 4.82
N ALA A 269 21.88 -16.39 4.01
CA ALA A 269 22.71 -17.51 4.42
C ALA A 269 24.15 -17.09 4.77
N VAL A 270 24.70 -16.12 4.07
CA VAL A 270 26.01 -15.53 4.37
C VAL A 270 25.97 -14.78 5.70
N GLU A 271 24.96 -13.91 5.89
CA GLU A 271 24.80 -13.12 7.12
C GLU A 271 24.68 -13.97 8.40
N ILE A 272 23.99 -15.13 8.30
CA ILE A 272 23.79 -16.01 9.46
C ILE A 272 24.75 -17.22 9.52
N ASN A 273 25.80 -17.26 8.67
CA ASN A 273 26.81 -18.32 8.59
C ASN A 273 26.22 -19.71 8.25
N LYS A 274 25.27 -19.76 7.30
CA LYS A 274 24.61 -21.01 6.83
C LYS A 274 24.90 -21.36 5.38
N GLU A 275 25.98 -20.91 4.79
CA GLU A 275 26.36 -21.09 3.39
C GLU A 275 26.40 -22.59 3.00
N LYS A 276 26.93 -23.45 3.86
CA LYS A 276 26.99 -24.90 3.61
C LYS A 276 25.58 -25.54 3.57
N GLU A 277 24.67 -25.08 4.42
CA GLU A 277 23.29 -25.54 4.45
C GLU A 277 22.54 -25.08 3.22
N ALA A 278 22.68 -23.80 2.86
CA ALA A 278 22.09 -23.20 1.65
C ALA A 278 22.60 -23.90 0.37
N THR A 279 23.91 -24.13 0.26
CA THR A 279 24.51 -24.88 -0.86
C THR A 279 23.90 -26.26 -1.03
N LYS A 280 23.78 -27.02 0.07
CA LYS A 280 23.15 -28.35 0.04
C LYS A 280 21.68 -28.28 -0.36
N PHE A 281 20.95 -27.32 0.17
CA PHE A 281 19.55 -27.09 -0.15
C PHE A 281 19.36 -26.74 -1.64
N LEU A 282 20.13 -25.78 -2.18
CA LEU A 282 20.05 -25.32 -3.56
C LEU A 282 20.43 -26.43 -4.56
N LYS A 283 21.48 -27.23 -4.29
CA LYS A 283 21.82 -28.41 -5.10
C LYS A 283 20.69 -29.46 -5.15
N ASN A 284 19.91 -29.60 -4.08
CA ASN A 284 18.75 -30.49 -4.07
C ASN A 284 17.54 -29.86 -4.77
N LEU A 285 17.35 -28.55 -4.64
CA LEU A 285 16.30 -27.80 -5.32
C LEU A 285 16.50 -27.86 -6.83
N LEU A 286 17.73 -27.67 -7.31
CA LEU A 286 18.11 -27.71 -8.72
C LEU A 286 17.69 -29.02 -9.43
N LYS A 287 17.69 -30.15 -8.74
CA LYS A 287 17.28 -31.45 -9.30
C LYS A 287 15.80 -31.52 -9.70
N ARG A 288 14.96 -30.65 -9.13
CA ARG A 288 13.49 -30.66 -9.30
C ARG A 288 12.93 -29.37 -9.86
N GLU A 289 13.70 -28.28 -9.85
CA GLU A 289 13.29 -27.02 -10.45
C GLU A 289 13.18 -27.17 -11.98
N LYS A 290 12.15 -26.52 -12.54
CA LYS A 290 11.84 -26.62 -13.99
C LYS A 290 11.81 -25.24 -14.67
N THR A 291 11.79 -24.18 -13.90
CA THR A 291 11.72 -22.82 -14.42
C THR A 291 13.13 -22.33 -14.69
N ASP A 292 13.46 -22.04 -15.94
CA ASP A 292 14.78 -21.57 -16.35
C ASP A 292 15.26 -20.37 -15.54
N PHE A 293 14.37 -19.42 -15.23
CA PHE A 293 14.65 -18.26 -14.40
C PHE A 293 15.23 -18.68 -13.04
N ALA A 294 14.49 -19.46 -12.25
CA ALA A 294 14.95 -19.93 -10.94
C ALA A 294 16.19 -20.83 -11.01
N ILE A 295 16.39 -21.57 -12.12
CA ILE A 295 17.60 -22.37 -12.33
C ILE A 295 18.83 -21.47 -12.51
N ILE A 296 18.69 -20.36 -13.26
CA ILE A 296 19.76 -19.38 -13.46
C ILE A 296 20.15 -18.76 -12.11
N ASP A 297 19.16 -18.37 -11.29
CA ASP A 297 19.39 -17.84 -9.95
C ASP A 297 20.08 -18.85 -9.02
N ILE A 298 19.67 -20.13 -9.08
CA ILE A 298 20.37 -21.18 -8.31
C ILE A 298 21.86 -21.27 -8.71
N TRP A 299 22.18 -21.19 -10.00
CA TRP A 299 23.57 -21.22 -10.44
C TRP A 299 24.35 -20.01 -9.95
N ALA A 300 23.76 -18.81 -10.03
CA ALA A 300 24.37 -17.59 -9.56
C ALA A 300 24.67 -17.66 -8.05
N VAL A 301 23.68 -18.02 -7.25
CA VAL A 301 23.84 -18.13 -5.78
C VAL A 301 24.84 -19.24 -5.41
N LEU A 302 24.81 -20.39 -6.07
CA LEU A 302 25.80 -21.46 -5.82
C LEU A 302 27.22 -21.00 -6.16
N TYR A 303 27.39 -20.16 -7.19
CA TYR A 303 28.69 -19.55 -7.49
C TYR A 303 29.12 -18.60 -6.37
N CYS A 304 28.25 -17.69 -5.92
CA CYS A 304 28.52 -16.79 -4.77
C CYS A 304 28.86 -17.55 -3.47
N LEU A 305 28.30 -18.74 -3.28
CA LEU A 305 28.60 -19.60 -2.14
C LEU A 305 29.88 -20.46 -2.33
N GLY A 306 30.73 -20.14 -3.31
CA GLY A 306 32.05 -20.75 -3.52
C GLY A 306 32.08 -21.98 -4.41
N GLU A 307 31.00 -22.27 -5.15
CA GLU A 307 30.93 -23.37 -6.11
C GLU A 307 31.29 -22.89 -7.54
N GLU A 308 32.56 -22.59 -7.80
CA GLU A 308 33.12 -21.92 -9.01
C GLU A 308 32.61 -22.50 -10.35
N ARG A 309 32.34 -23.79 -10.41
CA ARG A 309 31.90 -24.46 -11.65
C ARG A 309 30.59 -23.86 -12.22
N TRP A 310 29.75 -23.23 -11.43
CA TRP A 310 28.46 -22.72 -11.88
C TRP A 310 28.58 -21.46 -12.74
N LEU A 311 29.71 -20.76 -12.69
CA LEU A 311 29.98 -19.65 -13.60
C LEU A 311 29.95 -20.10 -15.07
N SER A 312 30.50 -21.27 -15.38
CA SER A 312 30.49 -21.79 -16.76
C SER A 312 29.07 -22.04 -17.28
N TYR A 313 28.15 -22.52 -16.43
CA TYR A 313 26.74 -22.70 -16.80
C TYR A 313 26.04 -21.37 -17.10
N LEU A 314 26.29 -20.32 -16.30
CA LEU A 314 25.77 -18.99 -16.55
C LEU A 314 26.30 -18.44 -17.88
N LEU A 315 27.60 -18.54 -18.10
CA LEU A 315 28.25 -18.02 -19.32
C LEU A 315 27.81 -18.77 -20.60
N GLU A 316 27.53 -20.05 -20.53
CA GLU A 316 26.93 -20.80 -21.62
C GLU A 316 25.48 -20.40 -21.89
N LYS A 317 24.70 -20.13 -20.82
CA LYS A 317 23.28 -19.76 -20.90
C LYS A 317 23.04 -18.38 -21.53
N ILE A 318 24.07 -17.52 -21.63
CA ILE A 318 23.96 -16.20 -22.29
C ILE A 318 23.64 -16.35 -23.80
N ASP A 319 23.86 -17.51 -24.37
CA ASP A 319 23.54 -17.83 -25.78
C ASP A 319 22.17 -18.51 -25.94
N SER A 320 21.33 -18.50 -24.90
CA SER A 320 19.97 -19.04 -24.99
C SER A 320 19.16 -18.40 -26.12
N SER A 321 18.28 -19.20 -26.75
CA SER A 321 17.34 -18.70 -27.76
C SER A 321 16.31 -17.69 -27.21
N LYS A 322 16.03 -17.74 -25.90
CA LYS A 322 15.06 -16.85 -25.23
C LYS A 322 15.74 -15.60 -24.68
N SER A 323 15.26 -14.42 -25.07
CA SER A 323 15.81 -13.14 -24.59
C SER A 323 15.67 -12.97 -23.08
N SER A 324 14.54 -13.43 -22.50
CA SER A 324 14.31 -13.36 -21.06
C SER A 324 15.36 -14.13 -20.24
N GLU A 325 15.81 -15.30 -20.72
CA GLU A 325 16.87 -16.06 -20.07
C GLU A 325 18.22 -15.35 -20.18
N ARG A 326 18.52 -14.75 -21.33
CA ARG A 326 19.75 -13.98 -21.52
C ARG A 326 19.78 -12.71 -20.67
N CYS A 327 18.65 -12.05 -20.54
CA CYS A 327 18.50 -10.89 -19.65
C CYS A 327 18.78 -11.28 -18.21
N GLU A 328 18.18 -12.38 -17.73
CA GLU A 328 18.39 -12.86 -16.38
C GLU A 328 19.85 -13.26 -16.12
N VAL A 329 20.49 -13.93 -17.07
CA VAL A 329 21.93 -14.23 -16.95
C VAL A 329 22.75 -12.94 -16.83
N ALA A 330 22.47 -11.92 -17.64
CA ALA A 330 23.19 -10.64 -17.55
C ALA A 330 22.95 -9.97 -16.18
N ASN A 331 21.73 -9.99 -15.65
CA ASN A 331 21.40 -9.48 -14.32
C ASN A 331 22.17 -10.24 -13.22
N CYS A 332 22.22 -11.56 -13.28
CA CYS A 332 23.03 -12.37 -12.36
C CYS A 332 24.51 -12.02 -12.45
N LEU A 333 25.05 -11.89 -13.68
CA LEU A 333 26.46 -11.54 -13.89
C LEU A 333 26.81 -10.16 -13.34
N TYR A 334 25.85 -9.21 -13.31
CA TYR A 334 26.02 -7.90 -12.67
C TYR A 334 26.35 -8.03 -11.18
N GLY A 335 25.69 -8.94 -10.47
CA GLY A 335 25.87 -9.16 -9.03
C GLY A 335 27.11 -9.98 -8.67
N ILE A 336 27.67 -10.76 -9.60
CA ILE A 336 28.77 -11.70 -9.32
C ILE A 336 30.11 -11.34 -9.96
N VAL A 337 30.16 -10.26 -10.74
CA VAL A 337 31.40 -9.83 -11.38
C VAL A 337 32.42 -9.32 -10.35
N ASP A 338 33.64 -9.87 -10.39
CA ASP A 338 34.75 -9.54 -9.50
C ASP A 338 36.08 -9.49 -10.25
N GLU A 339 37.19 -9.28 -9.53
CA GLU A 339 38.52 -9.19 -10.11
C GLU A 339 38.98 -10.48 -10.78
N GLU A 340 38.52 -11.65 -10.37
CA GLU A 340 38.98 -12.96 -10.84
C GLU A 340 38.24 -13.35 -12.13
N ASN A 341 36.93 -13.04 -12.23
CA ASN A 341 36.07 -13.47 -13.33
C ASN A 341 35.82 -12.40 -14.41
N LYS A 342 36.09 -11.11 -14.12
CA LYS A 342 35.70 -9.96 -14.96
C LYS A 342 36.16 -10.04 -16.41
N GLU A 343 37.39 -10.50 -16.69
CA GLU A 343 37.91 -10.59 -18.09
C GLU A 343 37.20 -11.68 -18.88
N GLN A 344 36.85 -12.79 -18.22
CA GLN A 344 36.06 -13.86 -18.83
C GLN A 344 34.65 -13.39 -19.15
N ILE A 345 33.99 -12.79 -18.18
CA ILE A 345 32.63 -12.23 -18.33
C ILE A 345 32.61 -11.17 -19.42
N LYS A 346 33.53 -10.22 -19.41
CA LYS A 346 33.66 -9.15 -20.40
C LYS A 346 33.77 -9.70 -21.79
N THR A 347 34.68 -10.67 -22.02
CA THR A 347 34.93 -11.25 -23.34
C THR A 347 33.67 -11.90 -23.92
N ILE A 348 32.93 -12.63 -23.10
CA ILE A 348 31.70 -13.32 -23.52
C ILE A 348 30.57 -12.30 -23.77
N LEU A 349 30.38 -11.34 -22.87
CA LEU A 349 29.34 -10.34 -23.03
C LEU A 349 29.58 -9.40 -24.21
N GLN A 350 30.82 -9.05 -24.53
CA GLN A 350 31.14 -8.27 -25.73
C GLN A 350 30.77 -9.00 -27.01
N LYS A 351 31.11 -10.31 -27.13
CA LYS A 351 30.72 -11.14 -28.28
C LYS A 351 29.18 -11.25 -28.39
N ARG A 352 28.49 -11.46 -27.25
CA ARG A 352 27.04 -11.57 -27.30
C ARG A 352 26.39 -10.24 -27.70
N ARG A 353 26.86 -9.12 -27.21
CA ARG A 353 26.35 -7.79 -27.53
C ARG A 353 26.39 -7.47 -29.03
N GLU A 354 27.42 -7.93 -29.74
CA GLU A 354 27.59 -7.70 -31.21
C GLU A 354 26.46 -8.34 -32.04
N ILE A 355 25.83 -9.41 -31.54
CA ILE A 355 24.81 -10.19 -32.25
C ILE A 355 23.43 -10.09 -31.61
N GLU A 356 23.32 -9.46 -30.43
CA GLU A 356 22.07 -9.32 -29.70
C GLU A 356 21.09 -8.36 -30.41
N LYS A 357 19.80 -8.67 -30.34
CA LYS A 357 18.74 -7.91 -30.99
C LYS A 357 17.70 -7.38 -29.98
N SER A 358 17.65 -7.92 -28.76
CA SER A 358 16.76 -7.45 -27.71
C SER A 358 17.39 -6.25 -27.02
N GLU A 359 16.71 -5.11 -27.04
CA GLU A 359 17.17 -3.88 -26.38
C GLU A 359 17.36 -4.11 -24.86
N GLU A 360 16.43 -4.82 -24.20
CA GLU A 360 16.51 -5.15 -22.78
C GLU A 360 17.78 -5.94 -22.42
N VAL A 361 18.14 -6.94 -23.26
CA VAL A 361 19.36 -7.73 -23.06
C VAL A 361 20.61 -6.88 -23.31
N ILE A 362 20.58 -5.99 -24.32
CA ILE A 362 21.67 -5.06 -24.60
C ILE A 362 21.91 -4.15 -23.41
N GLU A 363 20.85 -3.57 -22.84
CA GLU A 363 20.92 -2.70 -21.66
C GLU A 363 21.54 -3.44 -20.46
N SER A 364 21.03 -4.63 -20.13
CA SER A 364 21.59 -5.44 -19.03
C SER A 364 23.07 -5.81 -19.25
N ILE A 365 23.47 -6.17 -20.49
CA ILE A 365 24.87 -6.45 -20.84
C ILE A 365 25.74 -5.19 -20.68
N GLU A 366 25.26 -4.03 -21.13
CA GLU A 366 25.99 -2.76 -21.01
C GLU A 366 26.18 -2.33 -19.57
N GLU A 367 25.23 -2.59 -18.69
CA GLU A 367 25.37 -2.34 -17.25
C GLU A 367 26.55 -3.12 -16.66
N VAL A 368 26.65 -4.42 -16.93
CA VAL A 368 27.79 -5.25 -16.49
C VAL A 368 29.10 -4.74 -17.05
N LEU A 369 29.16 -4.47 -18.37
CA LEU A 369 30.37 -3.96 -19.01
C LEU A 369 30.80 -2.59 -18.48
N ASN A 370 29.86 -1.76 -18.05
CA ASN A 370 30.14 -0.45 -17.47
C ASN A 370 30.72 -0.54 -16.04
N ILE A 371 30.29 -1.51 -15.24
CA ILE A 371 30.92 -1.79 -13.93
C ILE A 371 32.36 -2.20 -14.14
N ILE A 372 32.60 -3.17 -15.02
CA ILE A 372 33.95 -3.65 -15.33
C ILE A 372 34.87 -2.48 -15.77
N LYS A 373 34.36 -1.54 -16.57
CA LYS A 373 35.12 -0.36 -17.01
C LYS A 373 35.41 0.64 -15.89
N LYS A 374 34.48 0.87 -14.97
CA LYS A 374 34.63 1.83 -13.85
C LYS A 374 35.73 1.40 -12.87
N ASP A 375 35.88 0.10 -12.63
CA ASP A 375 36.94 -0.43 -11.76
C ASP A 375 38.34 -0.26 -12.36
N TYR A 376 38.48 -0.27 -13.69
CA TYR A 376 39.73 0.08 -14.35
C TYR A 376 40.16 1.52 -14.10
N ASN A 377 39.24 2.46 -14.09
CA ASN A 377 39.56 3.88 -13.92
C ASN A 377 39.90 4.26 -12.47
N LYS A 378 39.49 3.48 -11.47
CA LYS A 378 39.84 3.72 -10.05
C LYS A 378 41.26 3.22 -9.70
N LYS A 379 41.85 2.30 -10.47
CA LYS A 379 43.20 1.77 -10.24
C LYS A 379 44.29 2.50 -11.08
N GLY A 380 43.89 3.41 -11.95
CA GLY A 380 44.77 4.21 -12.82
C GLY A 380 45.07 5.63 -12.31
N MET A 381 44.61 5.99 -11.09
CA MET A 381 44.99 7.21 -10.35
C MET A 381 45.76 6.80 -9.08
#